data_000007325c976ebc0cc96fe3bae5b0c7
#
_entry.id   000007325c976ebc0cc96fe3bae5b0c7
#
_cell.length_a   1.000
_cell.length_b   1.000
_cell.length_c   1.000
_cell.angle_alpha   90.00
_cell.angle_beta   90.00
_cell.angle_gamma   90.00
#
_symmetry.space_group_name_H-M   'P 1'
#
loop_
_entity.id
_entity.type
_entity.pdbx_description
1 polymer ?
#
loop_
_entity_poly.entity_id
_entity_poly.type
_entity_poly.pdbx_seq_one_letter_code
_entity_poly.pdbx_strand_id
1 'polypeptide(L)' 'MRYKDSNNASKQKILLECFKLFAIKPFSNITFSDIEKVTGLSRGAILYHFKSKDQILSSVIDKFII' A
#
# COMPACT_ATOMS: atom_id res chain seq x y z
N MET A 1 -7.18 21.53 -0.26
CA MET A 1 -5.81 21.33 -0.07
C MET A 1 -5.47 20.39 1.00
N ARG A 2 -5.83 20.66 2.20
CA ARG A 2 -5.52 19.83 3.30
C ARG A 2 -6.09 18.44 3.20
N TYR A 3 -7.34 18.32 2.76
CA TYR A 3 -7.93 17.01 2.64
C TYR A 3 -7.22 16.16 1.59
N LYS A 4 -6.65 16.84 0.59
CA LYS A 4 -5.88 16.13 -0.41
C LYS A 4 -4.63 15.55 0.19
N ASP A 5 -4.00 16.32 1.07
CA ASP A 5 -2.79 15.87 1.75
C ASP A 5 -3.10 14.66 2.61
N SER A 6 -4.26 14.64 3.24
CA SER A 6 -4.65 13.48 4.05
C SER A 6 -4.77 12.23 3.21
N ASN A 7 -5.41 12.34 2.05
CA ASN A 7 -5.53 11.20 1.15
C ASN A 7 -4.17 10.75 0.67
N ASN A 8 -3.31 11.70 0.34
CA ASN A 8 -1.96 11.39 -0.08
C ASN A 8 -1.18 10.73 1.04
N ALA A 9 -1.36 11.17 2.27
CA ALA A 9 -0.66 10.59 3.40
C ALA A 9 -1.02 9.11 3.56
N SER A 10 -2.28 8.77 3.47
CA SER A 10 -2.71 7.38 3.58
C SER A 10 -2.16 6.54 2.43
N LYS A 11 -2.25 7.08 1.22
CA LYS A 11 -1.75 6.40 0.05
C LYS A 11 -0.24 6.16 0.15
N GLN A 12 0.49 7.18 0.57
CA GLN A 12 1.93 7.07 0.72
C GLN A 12 2.30 6.07 1.80
N LYS A 13 1.53 6.03 2.88
CA LYS A 13 1.77 5.07 3.93
C LYS A 13 1.60 3.64 3.41
N ILE A 14 0.56 3.40 2.64
CA ILE A 14 0.34 2.09 2.04
C ILE A 14 1.54 1.70 1.18
N LEU A 15 1.98 2.61 0.32
CA LEU A 15 3.09 2.33 -0.59
C LEU A 15 4.39 2.05 0.16
N LEU A 16 4.68 2.85 1.17
CA LEU A 16 5.91 2.69 1.94
C LEU A 16 5.92 1.37 2.70
N GLU A 17 4.83 1.08 3.40
CA GLU A 17 4.77 -0.15 4.19
C GLU A 17 4.73 -1.38 3.31
N CYS A 18 4.05 -1.29 2.17
CA CYS A 18 4.03 -2.41 1.23
C CYS A 18 5.40 -2.61 0.58
N PHE A 19 6.12 -1.53 0.30
CA PHE A 19 7.48 -1.65 -0.22
C PHE A 19 8.34 -2.47 0.74
N LYS A 20 8.27 -2.17 2.02
CA LYS A 20 9.01 -2.93 3.04
C LYS A 20 8.55 -4.37 3.10
N LEU A 21 7.25 -4.57 3.06
CA LEU A 21 6.66 -5.90 3.15
C LEU A 21 7.07 -6.75 1.95
N PHE A 22 7.04 -6.16 0.76
CA PHE A 22 7.42 -6.88 -0.46
C PHE A 22 8.91 -7.26 -0.45
N ALA A 23 9.71 -6.55 0.32
CA ALA A 23 11.14 -6.85 0.41
C ALA A 23 11.43 -8.05 1.30
N ILE A 24 10.52 -8.38 2.22
CA ILE A 24 10.77 -9.46 3.19
C ILE A 24 9.87 -10.67 2.99
N LYS A 25 8.89 -10.58 2.13
CA LYS A 25 7.93 -11.66 1.95
C LYS A 25 7.54 -11.77 0.48
N PRO A 26 7.48 -13.00 -0.05
CA PRO A 26 7.09 -13.17 -1.47
C PRO A 26 5.74 -12.55 -1.74
N PHE A 27 5.62 -11.87 -2.86
CA PHE A 27 4.39 -11.19 -3.23
C PHE A 27 3.17 -12.12 -3.19
N SER A 28 3.35 -13.34 -3.69
CA SER A 28 2.25 -14.30 -3.74
C SER A 28 1.74 -14.71 -2.37
N ASN A 29 2.56 -14.54 -1.34
CA ASN A 29 2.18 -14.88 0.03
C ASN A 29 1.60 -13.71 0.81
N ILE A 30 1.61 -12.53 0.22
CA ILE A 30 1.11 -11.32 0.89
C ILE A 30 -0.39 -11.23 0.71
N THR A 31 -1.11 -11.02 1.79
CA THR A 31 -2.56 -10.88 1.77
C THR A 31 -2.94 -9.46 2.19
N PHE A 32 -4.19 -9.10 1.98
CA PHE A 32 -4.68 -7.82 2.47
C PHE A 32 -4.62 -7.75 3.99
N SER A 33 -4.76 -8.89 4.67
CA SER A 33 -4.59 -8.92 6.13
C SER A 33 -3.19 -8.46 6.53
N ASP A 34 -2.18 -8.91 5.80
CA ASP A 34 -0.81 -8.47 6.05
C ASP A 34 -0.68 -6.97 5.84
N ILE A 35 -1.29 -6.46 4.79
CA ILE A 35 -1.22 -5.04 4.48
C ILE A 35 -1.93 -4.22 5.56
N GLU A 36 -3.07 -4.70 6.03
CA GLU A 36 -3.78 -4.05 7.13
C GLU A 36 -2.89 -3.95 8.36
N LYS A 37 -2.19 -5.02 8.67
CA LYS A 37 -1.32 -5.04 9.86
C LYS A 37 -0.20 -4.02 9.76
N VAL A 38 0.49 -3.98 8.63
CA VAL A 38 1.65 -3.10 8.51
C VAL A 38 1.25 -1.64 8.34
N THR A 39 0.08 -1.37 7.79
CA THR A 39 -0.36 0.01 7.57
C THR A 39 -1.21 0.55 8.72
N GLY A 40 -1.85 -0.33 9.47
CA GLY A 40 -2.80 0.08 10.48
C GLY A 40 -4.11 0.59 9.90
N LEU A 41 -4.33 0.37 8.62
CA LEU A 41 -5.53 0.83 7.94
C LEU A 41 -6.51 -0.32 7.74
N SER A 42 -7.79 -0.01 7.66
CA SER A 42 -8.80 -1.02 7.38
C SER A 42 -8.72 -1.46 5.91
N ARG A 43 -9.27 -2.63 5.64
CA ARG A 43 -9.33 -3.13 4.27
C ARG A 43 -10.06 -2.14 3.36
N GLY A 44 -11.16 -1.56 3.86
CA GLY A 44 -11.91 -0.58 3.09
C GLY A 44 -11.07 0.63 2.71
N ALA A 45 -10.26 1.09 3.65
CA ALA A 45 -9.39 2.23 3.38
C ALA A 45 -8.34 1.88 2.33
N ILE A 46 -7.78 0.68 2.42
CA ILE A 46 -6.79 0.23 1.44
C ILE A 46 -7.42 0.12 0.06
N LEU A 47 -8.60 -0.50 -0.01
CA LEU A 47 -9.29 -0.69 -1.28
C LEU A 47 -9.78 0.62 -1.88
N TYR A 48 -9.94 1.64 -1.06
CA TYR A 48 -10.27 2.96 -1.58
C TYR A 48 -9.15 3.49 -2.47
N HIS A 49 -7.90 3.22 -2.10
CA HIS A 49 -6.74 3.69 -2.85
C HIS A 49 -6.30 2.70 -3.93
N PHE A 50 -6.35 1.41 -3.64
CA PHE A 50 -5.85 0.38 -4.56
C PHE A 50 -6.83 -0.78 -4.60
N LYS A 51 -7.21 -1.18 -5.80
CA LYS A 51 -8.23 -2.22 -5.95
C LYS A 51 -7.68 -3.64 -5.81
N SER A 52 -6.38 -3.80 -5.96
CA SER A 52 -5.76 -5.12 -5.91
C SER A 52 -4.32 -5.03 -5.46
N LYS A 53 -3.74 -6.16 -5.08
CA LYS A 53 -2.33 -6.23 -4.75
C LYS A 53 -1.47 -5.82 -5.94
N ASP A 54 -1.90 -6.20 -7.13
CA ASP A 54 -1.15 -5.88 -8.34
C ASP A 54 -1.04 -4.38 -8.54
N GLN A 55 -2.11 -3.65 -8.25
CA GLN A 55 -2.08 -2.20 -8.33
C GLN A 55 -1.10 -1.61 -7.34
N ILE A 56 -1.07 -2.17 -6.15
CA ILE A 56 -0.14 -1.71 -5.12
C ILE A 56 1.29 -1.97 -5.56
N LEU A 57 1.55 -3.17 -6.08
CA LEU A 57 2.89 -3.52 -6.55
C LEU A 57 3.34 -2.59 -7.67
N SER A 58 2.50 -2.36 -8.65
CA SER A 58 2.79 -1.43 -9.74
C SER A 58 3.16 -0.06 -9.23
N SER A 59 2.39 0.44 -8.27
CA SER A 59 2.60 1.76 -7.72
C SER A 59 3.88 1.82 -6.89
N VAL A 60 4.19 0.75 -6.17
CA VAL A 60 5.43 0.66 -5.41
C VAL A 60 6.64 0.70 -6.35
N ILE A 61 6.57 -0.05 -7.42
CA ILE A 61 7.65 -0.07 -8.40
C ILE A 61 7.84 1.32 -9.00
N ASP A 62 6.74 1.93 -9.39
CA ASP A 62 6.77 3.24 -10.00
C ASP A 62 7.35 4.30 -9.07
N LYS A 63 7.02 4.23 -7.80
CA LYS A 63 7.45 5.23 -6.85
C LYS A 63 8.87 5.03 -6.34
N PHE A 64 9.26 3.79 -6.07
CA PHE A 64 10.51 3.52 -5.37
C PHE A 64 11.61 2.94 -6.26
N ILE A 65 11.27 2.37 -7.38
CA ILE A 65 12.25 1.65 -8.19
C ILE A 65 12.52 2.36 -9.52
N ILE A 66 11.49 2.80 -10.19
CA ILE A 66 11.64 3.55 -11.42
C ILE A 66 11.61 5.04 -11.14
#